data_2f74a1a6931b59f7d0e49d254ba86591
#
_entry.id   2f74a1a6931b59f7d0e49d254ba86591
#
_cell.length_a   1.000
_cell.length_b   1.000
_cell.length_c   1.000
_cell.angle_alpha   90.00
_cell.angle_beta   90.00
_cell.angle_gamma   90.00
#
_symmetry.space_group_name_H-M   'P 1'
#
loop_
_entity.id
_entity.type
_entity.pdbx_description
1 polymer ?
#
loop_
_entity_poly.entity_id
_entity_poly.type
_entity_poly.pdbx_seq_one_letter_code
_entity_poly.pdbx_strand_id
1 'polypeptide(L)'
;GYSSGFYADGSYLDLSHVPYLGSYGIEFLKGGVGLPPLLAKSPWDFPREVQENLEFYLKEGFLNGIYNGLTMDSLKGRSVSRPGASDRDSGREAMALMIQLMNSVSPEVEEELKGALKTWIDLDPGFLDTLTGAENMAVKEKAIEIRDDDSIVSSIQPVHKNMPLMDRAVH
;
A
#
# COMPACT_ATOMS: atom_id res chain seq x y z
N GLY A 1 8.74 -23.87 9.46
CA GLY A 1 8.23 -23.04 8.35
C GLY A 1 7.85 -21.65 8.86
N TYR A 2 7.79 -20.68 7.99
CA TYR A 2 7.33 -19.33 8.32
C TYR A 2 5.79 -19.33 8.45
N SER A 3 5.24 -18.47 9.30
CA SER A 3 3.81 -18.18 9.36
C SER A 3 3.42 -17.21 8.25
N SER A 4 2.13 -17.14 7.89
CA SER A 4 1.63 -16.10 6.99
C SER A 4 1.66 -14.74 7.70
N GLY A 5 2.06 -13.69 6.99
CA GLY A 5 2.08 -12.33 7.52
C GLY A 5 3.28 -11.50 7.10
N PHE A 6 3.36 -10.29 7.68
CA PHE A 6 4.48 -9.38 7.51
C PHE A 6 5.67 -9.73 8.40
N TYR A 7 6.86 -9.40 7.93
CA TYR A 7 8.13 -9.64 8.60
C TYR A 7 8.95 -8.36 8.73
N ALA A 8 9.98 -8.40 9.57
CA ALA A 8 10.80 -7.24 9.94
C ALA A 8 11.64 -6.65 8.79
N ASP A 9 11.72 -7.29 7.64
CA ASP A 9 12.35 -6.76 6.43
C ASP A 9 11.36 -6.12 5.44
N GLY A 10 10.07 -6.02 5.80
CA GLY A 10 8.99 -5.54 4.94
C GLY A 10 8.37 -6.62 4.06
N SER A 11 8.88 -7.84 4.09
CA SER A 11 8.33 -8.98 3.36
C SER A 11 6.93 -9.35 3.84
N TYR A 12 6.08 -9.78 2.91
CA TYR A 12 4.85 -10.51 3.24
C TYR A 12 4.92 -11.90 2.63
N LEU A 13 4.89 -12.91 3.47
CA LEU A 13 4.88 -14.31 3.07
C LEU A 13 3.53 -14.95 3.34
N ASP A 14 3.17 -15.92 2.48
CA ASP A 14 2.07 -16.85 2.72
C ASP A 14 2.49 -18.25 2.24
N LEU A 15 1.69 -19.26 2.60
CA LEU A 15 1.98 -20.65 2.27
C LEU A 15 3.41 -21.07 2.62
N SER A 16 3.89 -20.66 3.78
CA SER A 16 5.21 -20.93 4.39
C SER A 16 6.39 -20.12 3.83
N HIS A 17 6.40 -19.70 2.56
CA HIS A 17 7.59 -19.08 1.96
C HIS A 17 7.32 -18.35 0.63
N VAL A 18 6.07 -18.23 0.22
CA VAL A 18 5.74 -17.59 -1.07
C VAL A 18 5.58 -16.09 -0.86
N PRO A 19 6.26 -15.22 -1.65
CA PRO A 19 6.03 -13.79 -1.64
C PRO A 19 4.60 -13.45 -2.10
N TYR A 20 3.85 -12.76 -1.25
CA TYR A 20 2.44 -12.45 -1.51
C TYR A 20 2.04 -11.01 -1.15
N LEU A 21 2.99 -10.09 -1.08
CA LEU A 21 2.73 -8.69 -0.74
C LEU A 21 1.66 -8.07 -1.65
N GLY A 22 1.77 -8.27 -2.97
CA GLY A 22 0.87 -7.70 -3.99
C GLY A 22 -0.47 -8.43 -4.15
N SER A 23 -0.82 -9.36 -3.28
CA SER A 23 -2.14 -10.01 -3.27
C SER A 23 -2.63 -10.25 -1.85
N TYR A 24 -2.19 -11.27 -1.13
CA TYR A 24 -2.63 -11.51 0.26
C TYR A 24 -2.17 -10.41 1.23
N GLY A 25 -1.04 -9.73 0.97
CA GLY A 25 -0.66 -8.53 1.72
C GLY A 25 -1.69 -7.41 1.56
N ILE A 26 -2.25 -7.22 0.37
CA ILE A 26 -3.34 -6.28 0.10
C ILE A 26 -4.61 -6.70 0.85
N GLU A 27 -4.99 -7.98 0.81
CA GLU A 27 -6.15 -8.49 1.56
C GLU A 27 -5.97 -8.32 3.08
N PHE A 28 -4.75 -8.49 3.58
CA PHE A 28 -4.44 -8.22 4.98
C PHE A 28 -4.69 -6.76 5.34
N LEU A 29 -4.25 -5.81 4.49
CA LEU A 29 -4.52 -4.39 4.71
C LEU A 29 -6.01 -4.07 4.65
N LYS A 30 -6.78 -4.68 3.76
CA LYS A 30 -8.23 -4.51 3.71
C LYS A 30 -8.90 -4.87 5.04
N GLY A 31 -8.45 -5.93 5.68
CA GLY A 31 -8.93 -6.32 7.02
C GLY A 31 -8.65 -5.25 8.08
N GLY A 32 -7.57 -4.48 7.91
CA GLY A 32 -7.17 -3.41 8.82
C GLY A 32 -7.81 -2.04 8.55
N VAL A 33 -8.27 -1.80 7.32
CA VAL A 33 -8.73 -0.45 6.89
C VAL A 33 -10.07 -0.05 7.49
N GLY A 34 -10.93 -1.01 7.82
CA GLY A 34 -12.29 -0.70 8.29
C GLY A 34 -12.36 -0.13 9.71
N LEU A 35 -11.48 -0.55 10.60
CA LEU A 35 -11.54 -0.21 12.03
C LEU A 35 -10.62 0.93 12.45
N PRO A 36 -9.33 0.99 12.06
CA PRO A 36 -8.42 2.02 12.55
C PRO A 36 -8.91 3.45 12.30
N PRO A 37 -9.39 3.83 11.11
CA PRO A 37 -9.88 5.19 10.88
C PRO A 37 -11.13 5.54 11.70
N LEU A 38 -12.00 4.55 11.96
CA LEU A 38 -13.23 4.75 12.72
C LEU A 38 -12.97 4.90 14.23
N LEU A 39 -11.95 4.23 14.74
CA LEU A 39 -11.62 4.22 16.16
C LEU A 39 -10.56 5.25 16.53
N ALA A 40 -9.91 5.85 15.55
CA ALA A 40 -8.85 6.83 15.73
C ALA A 40 -9.31 7.96 16.67
N LYS A 41 -8.46 8.27 17.67
CA LYS A 41 -8.72 9.30 18.69
C LYS A 41 -9.93 9.04 19.59
N SER A 42 -10.47 7.83 19.60
CA SER A 42 -11.50 7.38 20.53
C SER A 42 -10.89 6.61 21.70
N PRO A 43 -11.67 6.33 22.79
CA PRO A 43 -11.19 5.45 23.87
C PRO A 43 -10.87 4.01 23.44
N TRP A 44 -11.26 3.61 22.24
CA TRP A 44 -11.03 2.29 21.65
C TRP A 44 -10.00 2.34 20.51
N ASP A 45 -9.23 3.43 20.41
CA ASP A 45 -8.17 3.54 19.41
C ASP A 45 -7.15 2.41 19.55
N PHE A 46 -6.55 2.05 18.44
CA PHE A 46 -5.56 0.98 18.42
C PHE A 46 -4.33 1.34 19.26
N PRO A 47 -3.73 0.36 19.97
CA PRO A 47 -2.46 0.57 20.65
C PRO A 47 -1.41 1.12 19.67
N ARG A 48 -0.52 1.97 20.17
CA ARG A 48 0.55 2.59 19.38
C ARG A 48 1.37 1.57 18.60
N GLU A 49 1.65 0.41 19.19
CA GLU A 49 2.37 -0.68 18.52
C GLU A 49 1.68 -1.14 17.22
N VAL A 50 0.35 -1.19 17.19
CA VAL A 50 -0.42 -1.57 16.00
C VAL A 50 -0.29 -0.49 14.92
N GLN A 51 -0.31 0.78 15.30
CA GLN A 51 -0.11 1.91 14.39
C GLN A 51 1.32 1.88 13.80
N GLU A 52 2.33 1.71 14.64
CA GLU A 52 3.73 1.59 14.23
C GLU A 52 3.96 0.41 13.27
N ASN A 53 3.33 -0.72 13.52
CA ASN A 53 3.37 -1.86 12.61
C ASN A 53 2.69 -1.55 11.25
N LEU A 54 1.55 -0.85 11.26
CA LEU A 54 0.88 -0.44 10.04
C LEU A 54 1.77 0.50 9.21
N GLU A 55 2.35 1.52 9.85
CA GLU A 55 3.29 2.44 9.21
C GLU A 55 4.47 1.70 8.59
N PHE A 56 5.04 0.76 9.35
CA PHE A 56 6.14 -0.07 8.89
C PHE A 56 5.76 -0.89 7.64
N TYR A 57 4.57 -1.50 7.60
CA TYR A 57 4.14 -2.29 6.46
C TYR A 57 3.90 -1.44 5.21
N LEU A 58 3.33 -0.25 5.40
CA LEU A 58 3.12 0.70 4.30
C LEU A 58 4.46 1.19 3.74
N LYS A 59 5.37 1.61 4.62
CA LYS A 59 6.67 2.18 4.24
C LYS A 59 7.63 1.11 3.71
N GLU A 60 7.88 0.06 4.48
CA GLU A 60 8.91 -0.91 4.18
C GLU A 60 8.46 -2.02 3.21
N GLY A 61 7.17 -2.31 3.17
CA GLY A 61 6.58 -3.28 2.25
C GLY A 61 6.06 -2.62 0.98
N PHE A 62 4.97 -1.88 1.09
CA PHE A 62 4.22 -1.42 -0.09
C PHE A 62 4.92 -0.33 -0.89
N LEU A 63 5.52 0.69 -0.27
CA LEU A 63 6.26 1.72 -1.01
C LEU A 63 7.44 1.14 -1.79
N ASN A 64 8.03 0.05 -1.31
CA ASN A 64 9.11 -0.65 -1.99
C ASN A 64 8.62 -1.73 -2.97
N GLY A 65 7.39 -2.23 -2.81
CA GLY A 65 6.81 -3.29 -3.62
C GLY A 65 5.96 -2.80 -4.81
N ILE A 66 5.75 -1.50 -4.90
CA ILE A 66 4.98 -0.85 -5.98
C ILE A 66 5.92 0.05 -6.78
N TYR A 67 5.94 -0.14 -8.09
CA TYR A 67 6.71 0.66 -9.01
C TYR A 67 5.78 1.37 -9.99
N ASN A 68 5.77 2.70 -9.97
CA ASN A 68 4.92 3.51 -10.85
C ASN A 68 3.43 3.12 -10.79
N GLY A 69 2.92 2.80 -9.60
CA GLY A 69 1.54 2.36 -9.40
C GLY A 69 1.25 0.93 -9.84
N LEU A 70 2.27 0.13 -10.11
CA LEU A 70 2.17 -1.29 -10.50
C LEU A 70 2.75 -2.17 -9.41
N THR A 71 2.07 -3.25 -9.06
CA THR A 71 2.67 -4.28 -8.20
C THR A 71 3.60 -5.17 -9.02
N MET A 72 4.74 -5.54 -8.45
CA MET A 72 5.68 -6.42 -9.13
C MET A 72 5.16 -7.86 -9.15
N ASP A 73 5.24 -8.53 -10.29
CA ASP A 73 4.85 -9.94 -10.46
C ASP A 73 5.52 -10.87 -9.44
N SER A 74 6.78 -10.59 -9.14
CA SER A 74 7.56 -11.38 -8.17
C SER A 74 7.01 -11.34 -6.74
N LEU A 75 6.07 -10.43 -6.43
CA LEU A 75 5.46 -10.24 -5.12
C LEU A 75 3.98 -10.66 -5.05
N LYS A 76 3.44 -11.28 -6.11
CA LYS A 76 2.01 -11.61 -6.24
C LYS A 76 1.68 -13.09 -6.00
N GLY A 77 2.71 -13.93 -5.77
CA GLY A 77 2.54 -15.36 -5.62
C GLY A 77 1.77 -15.96 -6.81
N ARG A 78 0.83 -16.86 -6.54
CA ARG A 78 0.02 -17.49 -7.61
C ARG A 78 -0.94 -16.55 -8.35
N SER A 79 -1.13 -15.33 -7.86
CA SER A 79 -2.02 -14.36 -8.54
C SER A 79 -1.47 -13.92 -9.88
N VAL A 80 -0.18 -14.09 -10.14
CA VAL A 80 0.46 -13.84 -11.44
C VAL A 80 -0.16 -14.65 -12.58
N SER A 81 -0.69 -15.84 -12.29
CA SER A 81 -1.28 -16.74 -13.29
C SER A 81 -2.80 -16.61 -13.44
N ARG A 82 -3.45 -15.70 -12.71
CA ARG A 82 -4.91 -15.52 -12.78
C ARG A 82 -5.29 -14.74 -14.04
N PRO A 83 -6.15 -15.28 -14.91
CA PRO A 83 -6.68 -14.55 -16.06
C PRO A 83 -7.37 -13.26 -15.60
N GLY A 84 -7.06 -12.14 -16.22
CA GLY A 84 -7.66 -10.84 -15.94
C GLY A 84 -7.10 -10.10 -14.70
N ALA A 85 -6.19 -10.69 -13.94
CA ALA A 85 -5.47 -9.97 -12.89
C ALA A 85 -4.29 -9.22 -13.50
N SER A 86 -4.28 -7.89 -13.36
CA SER A 86 -3.17 -7.06 -13.83
C SER A 86 -2.36 -6.49 -12.67
N ASP A 87 -1.11 -6.15 -12.93
CA ASP A 87 -0.23 -5.46 -11.98
C ASP A 87 -0.79 -4.09 -11.63
N ARG A 88 -1.42 -3.46 -12.61
CA ARG A 88 -2.08 -2.16 -12.47
C ARG A 88 -3.29 -2.23 -11.55
N ASP A 89 -4.14 -3.25 -11.68
CA ASP A 89 -5.32 -3.39 -10.81
C ASP A 89 -4.91 -3.61 -9.36
N SER A 90 -3.94 -4.47 -9.12
CA SER A 90 -3.37 -4.67 -7.77
C SER A 90 -2.69 -3.40 -7.24
N GLY A 91 -1.99 -2.66 -8.08
CA GLY A 91 -1.38 -1.39 -7.73
C GLY A 91 -2.42 -0.33 -7.36
N ARG A 92 -3.48 -0.19 -8.17
CA ARG A 92 -4.60 0.72 -7.89
C ARG A 92 -5.30 0.40 -6.58
N GLU A 93 -5.50 -0.88 -6.30
CA GLU A 93 -6.08 -1.34 -5.05
C GLU A 93 -5.20 -0.96 -3.85
N ALA A 94 -3.90 -1.18 -3.92
CA ALA A 94 -2.95 -0.76 -2.89
C ALA A 94 -2.93 0.76 -2.70
N MET A 95 -2.95 1.54 -3.79
CA MET A 95 -3.04 3.01 -3.73
C MET A 95 -4.31 3.48 -3.00
N ALA A 96 -5.45 2.89 -3.31
CA ALA A 96 -6.71 3.22 -2.64
C ALA A 96 -6.66 2.92 -1.13
N LEU A 97 -6.07 1.79 -0.73
CA LEU A 97 -5.86 1.42 0.67
C LEU A 97 -4.90 2.37 1.39
N MET A 98 -3.81 2.77 0.75
CA MET A 98 -2.87 3.75 1.30
C MET A 98 -3.56 5.09 1.57
N ILE A 99 -4.42 5.55 0.66
CA ILE A 99 -5.21 6.77 0.83
C ILE A 99 -6.16 6.64 2.02
N GLN A 100 -6.84 5.51 2.19
CA GLN A 100 -7.74 5.26 3.31
C GLN A 100 -7.01 5.24 4.66
N LEU A 101 -5.80 4.69 4.70
CA LEU A 101 -4.99 4.55 5.92
C LEU A 101 -4.20 5.81 6.28
N MET A 102 -4.15 6.79 5.38
CA MET A 102 -3.30 7.98 5.52
C MET A 102 -3.54 8.76 6.82
N ASN A 103 -4.80 8.84 7.28
CA ASN A 103 -5.13 9.51 8.53
C ASN A 103 -4.75 8.71 9.80
N SER A 104 -4.31 7.47 9.63
CA SER A 104 -3.95 6.54 10.73
C SER A 104 -2.44 6.37 10.88
N VAL A 105 -1.65 7.15 10.15
CA VAL A 105 -0.19 7.12 10.20
C VAL A 105 0.37 8.45 10.73
N SER A 106 1.64 8.46 11.10
CA SER A 106 2.34 9.68 11.50
C SER A 106 2.45 10.69 10.35
N PRO A 107 2.59 11.99 10.65
CA PRO A 107 2.75 13.01 9.61
C PRO A 107 3.94 12.76 8.69
N GLU A 108 5.01 12.17 9.19
CA GLU A 108 6.20 11.83 8.39
C GLU A 108 5.86 10.76 7.34
N VAL A 109 5.19 9.70 7.75
CA VAL A 109 4.76 8.62 6.84
C VAL A 109 3.69 9.12 5.88
N GLU A 110 2.76 9.97 6.34
CA GLU A 110 1.76 10.60 5.49
C GLU A 110 2.40 11.39 4.34
N GLU A 111 3.44 12.17 4.61
CA GLU A 111 4.18 12.92 3.60
C GLU A 111 4.85 12.01 2.56
N GLU A 112 5.51 10.94 3.02
CA GLU A 112 6.12 9.97 2.12
C GLU A 112 5.08 9.29 1.22
N LEU A 113 3.94 8.89 1.78
CA LEU A 113 2.83 8.29 1.03
C LEU A 113 2.27 9.27 0.00
N LYS A 114 2.04 10.53 0.36
CA LYS A 114 1.54 11.58 -0.54
C LYS A 114 2.47 11.79 -1.73
N GLY A 115 3.78 11.88 -1.49
CA GLY A 115 4.76 12.07 -2.56
C GLY A 115 4.75 10.92 -3.58
N ALA A 116 4.72 9.68 -3.11
CA ALA A 116 4.63 8.50 -3.97
C ALA A 116 3.28 8.44 -4.71
N LEU A 117 2.17 8.62 -3.99
CA LEU A 117 0.82 8.59 -4.56
C LEU A 117 0.62 9.66 -5.63
N LYS A 118 1.10 10.89 -5.41
CA LYS A 118 1.06 11.95 -6.42
C LYS A 118 1.71 11.49 -7.72
N THR A 119 2.93 10.96 -7.63
CA THR A 119 3.66 10.42 -8.77
C THR A 119 2.87 9.31 -9.49
N TRP A 120 2.32 8.37 -8.75
CA TRP A 120 1.61 7.22 -9.32
C TRP A 120 0.27 7.60 -9.93
N ILE A 121 -0.46 8.56 -9.34
CA ILE A 121 -1.72 9.10 -9.89
C ILE A 121 -1.45 9.83 -11.22
N ASP A 122 -0.37 10.61 -11.29
CA ASP A 122 0.02 11.32 -12.52
C ASP A 122 0.40 10.34 -13.64
N LEU A 123 1.04 9.22 -13.29
CA LEU A 123 1.42 8.16 -14.24
C LEU A 123 0.24 7.26 -14.66
N ASP A 124 -0.83 7.24 -13.87
CA ASP A 124 -2.04 6.46 -14.15
C ASP A 124 -3.32 7.31 -14.03
N PRO A 125 -3.63 8.14 -15.02
CA PRO A 125 -4.84 8.97 -15.00
C PRO A 125 -6.14 8.15 -14.86
N GLY A 126 -6.14 6.89 -15.29
CA GLY A 126 -7.28 5.99 -15.16
C GLY A 126 -7.54 5.49 -13.73
N PHE A 127 -6.63 5.74 -12.79
CA PHE A 127 -6.85 5.36 -11.39
C PHE A 127 -8.12 5.99 -10.81
N LEU A 128 -8.32 7.28 -11.03
CA LEU A 128 -9.50 8.01 -10.54
C LEU A 128 -10.82 7.48 -11.11
N ASP A 129 -10.80 6.91 -12.30
CA ASP A 129 -11.98 6.34 -12.94
C ASP A 129 -12.38 4.99 -12.35
N THR A 130 -11.44 4.31 -11.69
CA THR A 130 -11.72 3.05 -10.98
C THR A 130 -12.40 3.28 -9.62
N LEU A 131 -12.27 4.47 -9.05
CA LEU A 131 -12.87 4.86 -7.78
C LEU A 131 -14.34 5.25 -7.99
N THR A 132 -15.18 4.23 -8.15
CA THR A 132 -16.63 4.38 -8.35
C THR A 132 -17.40 3.93 -7.11
N GLY A 133 -18.66 4.36 -7.00
CA GLY A 133 -19.52 4.02 -5.85
C GLY A 133 -19.32 4.96 -4.66
N ALA A 134 -20.32 4.99 -3.79
CA ALA A 134 -20.34 5.88 -2.63
C ALA A 134 -19.21 5.58 -1.63
N GLU A 135 -18.83 4.32 -1.53
CA GLU A 135 -17.76 3.84 -0.66
C GLU A 135 -16.37 4.37 -1.04
N ASN A 136 -16.18 4.71 -2.32
CA ASN A 136 -14.91 5.20 -2.83
C ASN A 136 -14.85 6.74 -2.98
N MET A 137 -15.95 7.46 -2.69
CA MET A 137 -15.98 8.91 -2.88
C MET A 137 -14.91 9.65 -2.07
N ALA A 138 -14.77 9.33 -0.80
CA ALA A 138 -13.78 9.96 0.06
C ALA A 138 -12.34 9.66 -0.40
N VAL A 139 -12.08 8.44 -0.88
CA VAL A 139 -10.79 8.06 -1.47
C VAL A 139 -10.52 8.86 -2.73
N LYS A 140 -11.52 9.01 -3.60
CA LYS A 140 -11.40 9.78 -4.85
C LYS A 140 -11.15 11.25 -4.60
N GLU A 141 -11.87 11.86 -3.67
CA GLU A 141 -11.67 13.27 -3.27
C GLU A 141 -10.25 13.47 -2.76
N LYS A 142 -9.77 12.59 -1.87
CA LYS A 142 -8.42 12.67 -1.33
C LYS A 142 -7.33 12.44 -2.39
N ALA A 143 -7.57 11.53 -3.34
CA ALA A 143 -6.67 11.31 -4.46
C ALA A 143 -6.56 12.55 -5.36
N ILE A 144 -7.68 13.25 -5.61
CA ILE A 144 -7.70 14.52 -6.36
C ILE A 144 -6.94 15.61 -5.59
N GLU A 145 -7.16 15.75 -4.28
CA GLU A 145 -6.41 16.69 -3.44
C GLU A 145 -4.89 16.44 -3.54
N ILE A 146 -4.45 15.19 -3.41
CA ILE A 146 -3.03 14.82 -3.50
C ILE A 146 -2.47 15.17 -4.87
N ARG A 147 -3.19 14.88 -5.96
CA ARG A 147 -2.76 15.18 -7.32
C ARG A 147 -2.61 16.69 -7.54
N ASP A 148 -3.59 17.47 -7.09
CA ASP A 148 -3.71 18.89 -7.41
C ASP A 148 -2.97 19.81 -6.42
N ASP A 149 -2.42 19.27 -5.33
CA ASP A 149 -1.67 20.02 -4.35
C ASP A 149 -0.23 20.24 -4.82
N ASP A 150 0.08 21.45 -5.29
CA ASP A 150 1.42 21.85 -5.75
C ASP A 150 2.47 21.86 -4.65
N SER A 151 2.08 21.86 -3.38
CA SER A 151 3.02 21.80 -2.24
C SER A 151 3.58 20.40 -2.01
N ILE A 152 2.90 19.35 -2.50
CA ILE A 152 3.38 17.98 -2.42
C ILE A 152 4.46 17.77 -3.48
N VAL A 153 5.66 17.44 -3.02
CA VAL A 153 6.77 17.10 -3.90
C VAL A 153 6.60 15.65 -4.36
N SER A 154 6.44 15.47 -5.68
CA SER A 154 6.45 14.13 -6.28
C SER A 154 7.76 13.42 -5.95
N SER A 155 7.69 12.26 -5.34
CA SER A 155 8.88 11.49 -5.01
C SER A 155 8.97 10.26 -5.91
N ILE A 156 9.92 10.29 -6.85
CA ILE A 156 10.47 9.07 -7.46
C ILE A 156 11.72 8.75 -6.64
N GLN A 157 11.57 8.00 -5.58
CA GLN A 157 12.73 7.55 -4.83
C GLN A 157 13.35 6.36 -5.55
N PRO A 158 14.65 6.38 -5.85
CA PRO A 158 15.33 5.16 -6.18
C PRO A 158 15.24 4.24 -4.97
N VAL A 159 14.52 3.16 -5.15
CA VAL A 159 14.34 2.16 -4.09
C VAL A 159 15.55 1.23 -4.11
N HIS A 160 16.24 1.13 -2.97
CA HIS A 160 17.25 0.10 -2.75
C HIS A 160 16.84 -0.70 -1.52
N LYS A 161 16.01 -1.70 -1.72
CA LYS A 161 15.47 -2.50 -0.62
C LYS A 161 15.82 -3.97 -0.80
N ASN A 162 16.46 -4.53 0.22
CA ASN A 162 16.68 -5.96 0.32
C ASN A 162 15.61 -6.59 1.22
N MET A 163 14.90 -7.57 0.68
CA MET A 163 13.86 -8.34 1.36
C MET A 163 14.26 -9.82 1.34
N PRO A 164 15.22 -10.22 2.17
CA PRO A 164 15.80 -11.57 2.12
C PRO A 164 14.79 -12.67 2.39
N LEU A 165 13.74 -12.42 3.17
CA LEU A 165 12.71 -13.44 3.43
C LEU A 165 11.83 -13.72 2.22
N MET A 166 11.71 -12.79 1.28
CA MET A 166 11.08 -13.01 -0.03
C MET A 166 12.09 -13.41 -1.12
N ASP A 167 13.39 -13.50 -0.77
CA ASP A 167 14.48 -13.70 -1.74
C ASP A 167 14.45 -12.65 -2.87
N ARG A 168 14.28 -11.38 -2.48
CA ARG A 168 14.13 -10.23 -3.40
C ARG A 168 15.02 -9.08 -2.99
N ALA A 169 15.57 -8.42 -4.01
CA ALA A 169 16.13 -7.09 -3.91
C ALA A 169 15.44 -6.18 -4.94
N VAL A 170 15.06 -4.99 -4.52
CA VAL A 170 14.43 -3.97 -5.35
C VAL A 170 15.43 -2.85 -5.57
N HIS A 171 15.63 -2.44 -6.85
CA HIS A 171 16.51 -1.36 -7.28
C HIS A 171 15.79 -0.40 -8.20
#